data_a9f40d13bc4f555768945512d1e6e049
#
_entry.id   a9f40d13bc4f555768945512d1e6e049
#
_cell.length_a   1.000
_cell.length_b   1.000
_cell.length_c   1.000
_cell.angle_alpha   90.00
_cell.angle_beta   90.00
_cell.angle_gamma   90.00
#
_symmetry.space_group_name_H-M   'P 1'
#
loop_
_entity.id
_entity.type
_entity.pdbx_description
1 polymer ?
#
loop_
_entity_poly.entity_id
_entity_poly.type
_entity_poly.pdbx_seq_one_letter_code
_entity_poly.pdbx_strand_id
1 'polypeptide(L)' 'QGCAARVMERVIADAHAQGRKGCVLTCKDRLIHYYETFGFQNEGVSKSVHGGVVWYDMRLTF' A
#
# COMPACT_ATOMS: atom_id res chain seq x y z
N GLN A 1 -7.60 4.47 -15.46
CA GLN A 1 -7.96 5.19 -14.25
C GLN A 1 -8.75 4.35 -13.27
N GLY A 2 -9.91 3.87 -13.65
CA GLY A 2 -10.75 3.11 -12.74
C GLY A 2 -10.25 1.71 -12.45
N CYS A 3 -9.50 1.11 -13.36
CA CYS A 3 -9.07 -0.28 -13.22
C CYS A 3 -8.12 -0.49 -12.06
N ALA A 4 -7.14 0.39 -11.90
CA ALA A 4 -6.17 0.25 -10.82
C ALA A 4 -6.83 0.42 -9.46
N ALA A 5 -7.74 1.39 -9.33
CA ALA A 5 -8.46 1.61 -8.09
C ALA A 5 -9.34 0.41 -7.72
N ARG A 6 -9.98 -0.20 -8.72
CA ARG A 6 -10.81 -1.39 -8.49
C ARG A 6 -9.99 -2.57 -8.00
N VAL A 7 -8.80 -2.75 -8.57
CA VAL A 7 -7.91 -3.83 -8.14
C VAL A 7 -7.53 -3.65 -6.68
N MET A 8 -7.14 -2.43 -6.28
CA MET A 8 -6.78 -2.15 -4.90
C MET A 8 -7.96 -2.33 -3.95
N GLU A 9 -9.13 -1.85 -4.33
CA GLU A 9 -10.33 -2.03 -3.51
C GLU A 9 -10.63 -3.51 -3.29
N ARG A 10 -10.48 -4.32 -4.33
CA ARG A 10 -10.74 -5.75 -4.23
C ARG A 10 -9.70 -6.44 -3.33
N VAL A 11 -8.44 -6.08 -3.48
CA VAL A 11 -7.39 -6.63 -2.63
C VAL A 11 -7.66 -6.31 -1.16
N ILE A 12 -8.04 -5.08 -0.87
CA ILE A 12 -8.35 -4.66 0.48
C ILE A 12 -9.58 -5.41 1.01
N ALA A 13 -10.62 -5.51 0.20
CA ALA A 13 -11.85 -6.21 0.58
C ALA A 13 -11.57 -7.69 0.85
N ASP A 14 -10.77 -8.34 0.01
CA ASP A 14 -10.42 -9.74 0.18
C ASP A 14 -9.61 -9.95 1.45
N ALA A 15 -8.66 -9.08 1.73
CA ALA A 15 -7.85 -9.16 2.94
C ALA A 15 -8.73 -9.02 4.19
N HIS A 16 -9.67 -8.10 4.14
CA HIS A 16 -10.61 -7.90 5.25
C HIS A 16 -11.51 -9.11 5.44
N ALA A 17 -11.99 -9.68 4.34
CA ALA A 17 -12.84 -10.87 4.38
C ALA A 17 -12.11 -12.10 4.92
N GLN A 18 -10.79 -12.16 4.73
CA GLN A 18 -9.97 -13.24 5.26
C GLN A 18 -9.63 -13.08 6.74
N GLY A 19 -10.10 -12.02 7.37
CA GLY A 19 -9.85 -11.77 8.79
C GLY A 19 -8.48 -11.18 9.07
N ARG A 20 -7.83 -10.61 8.07
CA ARG A 20 -6.53 -9.97 8.27
C ARG A 20 -6.70 -8.66 9.03
N LYS A 21 -5.67 -8.30 9.78
CA LYS A 21 -5.69 -7.07 10.57
C LYS A 21 -5.38 -5.84 9.73
N GLY A 22 -4.87 -6.02 8.53
CA GLY A 22 -4.54 -4.93 7.63
C GLY A 22 -3.73 -5.40 6.44
N CYS A 23 -3.26 -4.42 5.65
CA CYS A 23 -2.43 -4.68 4.48
C CYS A 23 -1.14 -3.87 4.59
N VAL A 24 -0.04 -4.46 4.12
CA VAL A 24 1.25 -3.78 4.06
C VAL A 24 1.80 -3.91 2.65
N LEU A 25 2.35 -2.81 2.15
CA LEU A 25 3.00 -2.83 0.83
C LEU A 25 4.16 -1.85 0.81
N THR A 26 4.99 -1.95 -0.23
CA THR A 26 6.04 -0.99 -0.48
C THR A 26 5.77 -0.30 -1.82
N CYS A 27 6.13 0.96 -1.91
CA CYS A 27 5.95 1.73 -3.14
C CYS A 27 7.00 2.83 -3.24
N LYS A 28 7.09 3.43 -4.43
CA LYS A 28 7.95 4.58 -4.65
C LYS A 28 7.28 5.84 -4.09
N ASP A 29 8.09 6.88 -3.86
CA ASP A 29 7.61 8.11 -3.25
C ASP A 29 6.42 8.74 -4.00
N ARG A 30 6.43 8.68 -5.31
CA ARG A 30 5.36 9.27 -6.14
C ARG A 30 4.03 8.54 -5.96
N LEU A 31 4.04 7.31 -5.45
CA LEU A 31 2.83 6.52 -5.26
C LEU A 31 2.28 6.61 -3.84
N ILE A 32 3.00 7.26 -2.93
CA ILE A 32 2.56 7.41 -1.54
C ILE A 32 1.19 8.08 -1.48
N HIS A 33 1.03 9.18 -2.18
CA HIS A 33 -0.24 9.92 -2.19
C HIS A 33 -1.38 9.06 -2.72
N TYR A 34 -1.11 8.27 -3.77
CA TYR A 34 -2.11 7.38 -4.35
C TYR A 34 -2.63 6.38 -3.31
N TYR A 35 -1.71 5.73 -2.59
CA TYR A 35 -2.12 4.75 -1.59
C TYR A 35 -2.75 5.41 -0.36
N GLU A 36 -2.34 6.62 -0.03
CA GLU A 36 -2.96 7.34 1.08
C GLU A 36 -4.45 7.59 0.83
N THR A 37 -4.86 7.71 -0.43
CA THR A 37 -6.28 7.89 -0.75
C THR A 37 -7.12 6.67 -0.39
N PHE A 38 -6.49 5.50 -0.22
CA PHE A 38 -7.17 4.28 0.21
C PHE A 38 -7.13 4.10 1.73
N GLY A 39 -6.43 4.96 2.44
CA GLY A 39 -6.31 4.88 3.88
C GLY A 39 -4.99 4.32 4.37
N PHE A 40 -4.05 4.03 3.46
CA PHE A 40 -2.72 3.58 3.84
C PHE A 40 -1.96 4.70 4.53
N GLN A 41 -1.15 4.33 5.52
CA GLN A 41 -0.29 5.26 6.21
C GLN A 41 1.15 5.06 5.78
N ASN A 42 1.86 6.16 5.59
CA ASN A 42 3.28 6.14 5.24
C ASN A 42 4.08 5.80 6.50
N GLU A 43 4.71 4.63 6.49
CA GLU A 43 5.52 4.16 7.61
C GLU A 43 6.98 4.59 7.50
N GLY A 44 7.32 5.29 6.42
CA GLY A 44 8.66 5.76 6.20
C GLY A 44 9.42 4.92 5.18
N VAL A 45 10.72 5.17 5.09
CA VAL A 45 11.56 4.49 4.12
C VAL A 45 11.73 3.02 4.51
N SER A 46 11.49 2.13 3.54
CA SER A 46 11.70 0.71 3.75
C SER A 46 13.20 0.43 3.88
N LYS A 47 13.53 -0.54 4.73
CA LYS A 47 14.92 -0.96 4.92
C LYS A 47 15.46 -1.71 3.70
N SER A 48 14.57 -2.20 2.87
CA SER A 48 14.97 -2.92 1.64
C SER A 48 15.25 -1.92 0.55
N VAL A 49 16.51 -1.86 0.12
CA VAL A 49 16.93 -1.00 -1.00
C VAL A 49 17.42 -1.90 -2.11
N HIS A 50 16.73 -1.86 -3.24
CA HIS A 50 17.09 -2.66 -4.41
C HIS A 50 17.48 -1.74 -5.56
N GLY A 51 18.69 -1.93 -6.08
CA GLY A 51 19.14 -1.19 -7.24
C GLY A 51 19.24 0.32 -7.03
N GLY A 52 19.48 0.77 -5.81
CA GLY A 52 19.58 2.20 -5.50
C GLY A 52 18.25 2.94 -5.48
N VAL A 53 17.14 2.22 -5.58
CA VAL A 53 15.81 2.82 -5.53
C VAL A 53 15.31 2.83 -4.09
N VAL A 54 14.80 3.96 -3.65
CA VAL A 54 14.23 4.10 -2.32
C VAL A 54 12.76 3.68 -2.35
N TRP A 55 12.39 2.79 -1.46
CA TRP A 55 11.02 2.30 -1.33
C TRP A 55 10.46 2.75 0.02
N TYR A 56 9.15 2.98 0.05
CA TYR A 56 8.44 3.40 1.27
C TYR A 56 7.45 2.33 1.67
N ASP A 57 7.38 2.06 2.97
CA ASP A 57 6.41 1.13 3.52
C ASP A 57 5.08 1.84 3.74
N MET A 58 4.01 1.21 3.28
CA MET A 58 2.66 1.71 3.48
C MET A 58 1.85 0.66 4.24
N ARG A 59 1.07 1.09 5.20
CA ARG A 59 0.26 0.20 6.04
C ARG A 59 -1.18 0.68 6.08
N LEU A 60 -2.10 -0.26 5.88
CA LEU A 60 -3.52 -0.03 6.09
C LEU A 60 -3.98 -0.92 7.23
N THR A 61 -4.57 -0.33 8.26
CA THR A 61 -5.10 -1.08 9.41
C THR A 61 -6.62 -1.11 9.32
N PHE A 62 -7.17 -2.30 9.46
CA PHE A 62 -8.63 -2.50 9.45
C PHE A 62 -9.24 -2.28 10.82
#